data_26399464471d0100976eace85110eeba
#
_entry.id   26399464471d0100976eace85110eeba
#
_cell.length_a   1.000
_cell.length_b   1.000
_cell.length_c   1.000
_cell.angle_alpha   90.00
_cell.angle_beta   90.00
_cell.angle_gamma   90.00
#
_symmetry.space_group_name_H-M   'P 1'
#
loop_
_entity.id
_entity.type
_entity.pdbx_description
1 polymer ?
#
loop_
_entity_poly.entity_id
_entity_poly.type
_entity_poly.pdbx_seq_one_letter_code
_entity_poly.pdbx_strand_id
1 'polypeptide(L)' 'MKPYKAMAHIHSLDGEKREVTVLENDGGNNYVVEYNGIKCTAIFNWYTCSYYADDKYGVIKE' A
#
# COMPACT_ATOMS: atom_id res chain seq x y z
N MET A 1 -5.79 14.20 5.86
CA MET A 1 -5.67 13.90 4.41
C MET A 1 -6.90 13.12 3.94
N LYS A 2 -7.43 13.44 2.79
CA LYS A 2 -8.56 12.71 2.23
C LYS A 2 -8.07 11.40 1.61
N PRO A 3 -8.73 10.27 1.85
CA PRO A 3 -8.38 9.02 1.18
C PRO A 3 -8.45 9.14 -0.33
N TYR A 4 -7.54 8.46 -1.01
CA TYR A 4 -7.53 8.43 -2.47
C TYR A 4 -7.05 7.07 -2.97
N LYS A 5 -7.37 6.75 -4.22
CA LYS A 5 -6.96 5.50 -4.84
C LYS A 5 -5.58 5.61 -5.47
N ALA A 6 -4.81 4.55 -5.34
CA ALA A 6 -3.49 4.45 -5.95
C ALA A 6 -3.16 3.00 -6.25
N MET A 7 -2.16 2.78 -7.09
CA MET A 7 -1.68 1.43 -7.37
C MET A 7 -0.54 1.09 -6.43
N ALA A 8 -0.57 -0.09 -5.86
CA ALA A 8 0.49 -0.56 -4.97
C ALA A 8 0.88 -1.99 -5.31
N HIS A 9 2.17 -2.27 -5.21
CA HIS A 9 2.66 -3.64 -5.25
C HIS A 9 2.42 -4.25 -3.88
N ILE A 10 1.77 -5.40 -3.82
CA ILE A 10 1.40 -6.03 -2.55
C ILE A 10 2.27 -7.27 -2.33
N HIS A 11 3.04 -7.26 -1.25
CA HIS A 11 4.03 -8.31 -0.97
C HIS A 11 3.41 -9.72 -0.95
N SER A 12 2.30 -9.89 -0.24
CA SER A 12 1.65 -11.20 -0.10
C SER A 12 0.99 -11.69 -1.39
N LEU A 13 0.85 -10.82 -2.40
CA LEU A 13 0.31 -11.17 -3.71
C LEU A 13 1.43 -11.22 -4.76
N ASP A 14 2.61 -11.72 -4.37
CA ASP A 14 3.80 -11.86 -5.23
C ASP A 14 4.28 -10.53 -5.83
N GLY A 15 4.00 -9.42 -5.15
CA GLY A 15 4.38 -8.11 -5.63
C GLY A 15 3.54 -7.58 -6.78
N GLU A 16 2.42 -8.22 -7.09
CA GLU A 16 1.52 -7.75 -8.14
C GLU A 16 0.88 -6.44 -7.75
N LYS A 17 0.65 -5.57 -8.74
CA LYS A 17 -0.04 -4.30 -8.52
C LYS A 17 -1.53 -4.52 -8.32
N ARG A 18 -2.06 -3.82 -7.30
CA ARG A 18 -3.50 -3.76 -7.06
C ARG A 18 -3.88 -2.33 -6.72
N GLU A 19 -5.11 -1.96 -7.02
CA GLU A 19 -5.62 -0.67 -6.58
C GLU A 19 -5.91 -0.70 -5.10
N VAL A 20 -5.32 0.25 -4.36
CA VAL A 20 -5.52 0.36 -2.92
C VAL A 20 -6.07 1.75 -2.61
N THR A 21 -6.63 1.90 -1.41
CA THR A 21 -7.02 3.20 -0.90
C THR A 21 -5.93 3.69 0.04
N VAL A 22 -5.34 4.84 -0.27
CA VAL A 22 -4.36 5.47 0.61
C VAL A 22 -5.11 6.27 1.65
N LEU A 23 -4.93 5.95 2.93
CA LEU A 23 -5.69 6.53 4.03
C LEU A 23 -4.93 7.61 4.76
N GLU A 24 -3.64 7.40 5.01
CA GLU A 24 -2.83 8.30 5.81
C GLU A 24 -1.38 8.31 5.34
N ASN A 25 -0.68 9.37 5.70
CA ASN A 25 0.77 9.53 5.48
C ASN A 25 1.38 10.08 6.76
N ASP A 26 2.57 9.62 7.10
CA ASP A 26 3.27 10.04 8.32
C ASP A 26 4.13 11.30 8.14
N GLY A 27 4.04 11.94 6.98
CA GLY A 27 4.87 13.10 6.64
C GLY A 27 6.14 12.73 5.88
N GLY A 28 6.45 11.44 5.76
CA GLY A 28 7.57 10.91 5.00
C GLY A 28 7.10 10.03 3.86
N ASN A 29 7.79 8.90 3.67
CA ASN A 29 7.47 7.95 2.62
C ASN A 29 6.58 6.80 3.08
N ASN A 30 6.16 6.79 4.34
CA ASN A 30 5.32 5.73 4.88
C ASN A 30 3.85 6.13 4.79
N TYR A 31 3.03 5.21 4.29
CA TYR A 31 1.61 5.42 4.09
C TYR A 31 0.83 4.27 4.69
N VAL A 32 -0.39 4.53 5.11
CA VAL A 32 -1.34 3.48 5.47
C VAL A 32 -2.27 3.31 4.30
N VAL A 33 -2.36 2.09 3.79
CA VAL A 33 -3.22 1.75 2.66
C VAL A 33 -4.17 0.63 3.04
N GLU A 34 -5.28 0.52 2.31
CA GLU A 34 -6.28 -0.50 2.54
C GLU A 34 -6.58 -1.24 1.24
N TYR A 35 -6.62 -2.56 1.33
CA TYR A 35 -7.01 -3.43 0.23
C TYR A 35 -7.91 -4.55 0.78
N ASN A 36 -9.08 -4.72 0.19
CA ASN A 36 -10.07 -5.74 0.63
C ASN A 36 -10.41 -5.64 2.12
N GLY A 37 -10.47 -4.41 2.65
CA GLY A 37 -10.78 -4.16 4.05
C GLY A 37 -9.61 -4.38 5.01
N ILE A 38 -8.45 -4.73 4.49
CA ILE A 38 -7.25 -4.97 5.30
C ILE A 38 -6.30 -3.79 5.17
N LYS A 39 -5.92 -3.21 6.30
CA LYS A 39 -4.98 -2.09 6.34
C LYS A 39 -3.56 -2.59 6.49
N CYS A 40 -2.64 -1.98 5.79
CA CYS A 40 -1.22 -2.27 5.93
C CYS A 40 -0.39 -1.03 5.66
N THR A 41 0.89 -1.10 5.99
CA THR A 41 1.83 -0.02 5.72
C THR A 41 2.38 -0.17 4.31
N ALA A 42 2.46 0.95 3.58
CA ALA A 42 3.10 0.99 2.27
C ALA A 42 4.19 2.05 2.27
N ILE A 43 5.21 1.80 1.48
CA ILE A 43 6.31 2.74 1.28
C ILE A 43 6.28 3.22 -0.16
N PHE A 44 6.39 4.54 -0.35
CA PHE A 44 6.47 5.10 -1.70
C PHE A 44 7.90 5.06 -2.18
N ASN A 45 8.12 4.45 -3.34
CA ASN A 45 9.45 4.39 -3.98
C ASN A 45 9.54 5.46 -5.06
N TRP A 46 10.44 6.41 -4.86
CA TRP A 46 10.64 7.53 -5.77
C TRP A 46 11.24 7.13 -7.12
N TYR A 47 11.99 6.02 -7.17
CA TYR A 47 12.59 5.55 -8.41
C TYR A 47 11.57 4.94 -9.36
N THR A 48 10.63 4.18 -8.81
CA THR A 48 9.59 3.54 -9.62
C THR A 48 8.29 4.33 -9.62
N CYS A 49 8.19 5.36 -8.76
CA CYS A 49 6.98 6.16 -8.57
C CYS A 49 5.79 5.28 -8.21
N SER A 50 6.01 4.27 -7.38
CA SER A 50 5.00 3.30 -6.98
C SER A 50 5.01 3.06 -5.49
N TYR A 51 3.86 2.64 -4.97
CA TYR A 51 3.75 2.20 -3.59
C TYR A 51 4.08 0.71 -3.50
N TYR A 52 4.69 0.32 -2.38
CA TYR A 52 5.00 -1.08 -2.09
C TYR A 52 4.42 -1.39 -0.72
N ALA A 53 3.34 -2.18 -0.69
CA ALA A 53 2.67 -2.55 0.55
C ALA A 53 3.42 -3.70 1.21
N ASP A 54 3.90 -3.45 2.42
CA ASP A 54 4.61 -4.44 3.22
C ASP A 54 3.60 -5.12 4.14
N ASP A 55 2.97 -6.15 3.65
CA ASP A 55 1.92 -6.89 4.37
C ASP A 55 2.34 -8.30 4.78
N LYS A 56 3.65 -8.57 4.82
CA LYS A 56 4.16 -9.92 5.09
C LYS A 56 3.76 -10.48 6.47
N TYR A 57 3.44 -9.61 7.42
CA TYR A 57 2.99 -10.04 8.74
C TYR A 57 1.49 -9.90 8.95
N GLY A 58 0.84 -9.05 8.18
CA GLY A 58 -0.61 -8.90 8.18
C GLY A 58 -1.15 -9.22 6.80
N VAL A 59 -1.08 -10.48 6.42
CA VAL A 59 -1.24 -10.94 5.04
C VAL A 59 -2.58 -10.52 4.43
N ILE A 60 -2.51 -9.78 3.32
CA ILE A 60 -3.67 -9.46 2.50
C ILE A 60 -4.00 -10.67 1.63
N LYS A 61 -5.26 -11.05 1.61
CA LYS A 61 -5.76 -12.13 0.76
C LYS A 61 -6.82 -11.60 -0.19
N GLU A 62 -6.81 -12.12 -1.37
CA GLU A 62 -7.88 -11.84 -2.32
C GLU A 62 -9.14 -12.61 -2.00
#